data_a64771bec443d59c201d33fe2f6310ec
#
_entry.id   a64771bec443d59c201d33fe2f6310ec
#
_cell.length_a   1.000
_cell.length_b   1.000
_cell.length_c   1.000
_cell.angle_alpha   90.00
_cell.angle_beta   90.00
_cell.angle_gamma   90.00
#
_symmetry.space_group_name_H-M   'P 1'
#
loop_
_entity.id
_entity.type
_entity.pdbx_description
1 polymer ?
#
loop_
_entity_poly.entity_id
_entity_poly.type
_entity_poly.pdbx_seq_one_letter_code
_entity_poly.pdbx_strand_id
1 'polypeptide(L)'
;TDSISTVMEAGIPAYPWGFENDFFRTEGLFKNASIGLSEIDHSMFAGKLSRTLNASTFYEMKMHYLRSDYFLRPDLENITDNRDTSSVSVISGNFDITKQMNSSTQLKAGFEYIYSNYHISSEFNDAVDTRVMAIGSISNLLFGENIDYESPYRLHESWTATPQQGAAYIQGKLTFNQMVIKLGARMDYFSAGGENNIFSDFDQFFTQQNNDARKDSAATVSAEKQMALSPRIGVSFPITDKTKFYFNYGQFRQMPQAQYLYRMQEKSFTVDRSAITGLGNPNMPMPRTNAYEIGYERILTNEYLLQLSGYSRSVDNQISFRAFVSDEMIYTIAMPNNYNDVRGLELTLSKVKGNWVRGFLNYTYMDFSSGNFGITGVIQNPLDENEYYNMTQDHYQTKPIAQPYARLNLDFFLPEQASLRLLSDWHMDLLGQWRAGKVFTWSGPILDQVDDKNGVQYLPHPTIKNNLRTKDFYSLDLRFSKKFKTRFGAVQLFIDVTNPLNLKFMYFEHPFVTAGENPLSDYNEYMTSLHLPLSAFDDVEFYDYP
;
A
#
# COMPACT_ATOMS: atom_id res chain seq x y z
N THR A 1 25.20 15.28 7.37
CA THR A 1 24.04 15.66 8.19
C THR A 1 23.30 16.74 7.44
N ASP A 2 22.33 16.34 6.63
CA ASP A 2 21.41 17.28 6.00
C ASP A 2 20.15 17.29 6.85
N SER A 3 19.97 18.33 7.64
CA SER A 3 18.71 18.60 8.31
C SER A 3 17.75 19.17 7.27
N ILE A 4 16.75 18.41 6.89
CA ILE A 4 15.66 18.90 6.05
C ILE A 4 14.55 19.34 6.99
N SER A 5 14.46 20.63 7.28
CA SER A 5 13.27 21.21 7.87
C SER A 5 12.24 21.43 6.79
N THR A 6 11.26 20.57 6.70
CA THR A 6 10.08 20.80 5.88
C THR A 6 8.99 21.43 6.73
N VAL A 7 8.70 22.69 6.48
CA VAL A 7 7.40 23.26 6.84
C VAL A 7 6.39 22.51 5.99
N MET A 8 5.65 21.57 6.56
CA MET A 8 4.49 21.02 5.90
C MET A 8 3.43 22.14 5.83
N GLU A 9 3.35 22.84 4.69
CA GLU A 9 2.07 23.38 4.29
C GLU A 9 1.12 22.19 4.27
N ALA A 10 0.17 22.18 5.19
CA ALA A 10 -0.97 21.29 5.37
C ALA A 10 -1.15 20.18 4.30
N GLY A 11 -0.13 19.40 4.08
CA GLY A 11 -0.19 18.16 3.36
C GLY A 11 -0.39 17.08 4.41
N ILE A 12 -1.63 16.68 4.63
CA ILE A 12 -1.93 15.45 5.33
C ILE A 12 -1.08 14.39 4.65
N PRO A 13 -0.22 13.64 5.39
CA PRO A 13 0.46 12.51 4.79
C PRO A 13 -0.62 11.67 4.13
N ALA A 14 -0.48 11.42 2.81
CA ALA A 14 -1.42 10.59 2.10
C ALA A 14 -1.47 9.27 2.85
N TYR A 15 -2.52 9.10 3.66
CA TYR A 15 -2.79 7.83 4.28
C TYR A 15 -2.88 6.82 3.15
N PRO A 16 -2.31 5.61 3.26
CA PRO A 16 -2.37 4.61 2.21
C PRO A 16 -3.79 4.22 1.81
N TRP A 17 -4.79 4.82 2.43
CA TRP A 17 -6.22 4.64 2.20
C TRP A 17 -6.91 5.80 1.47
N GLY A 18 -6.16 6.81 1.01
CA GLY A 18 -6.70 7.84 0.10
C GLY A 18 -7.83 8.71 0.66
N PHE A 19 -7.87 8.96 1.96
CA PHE A 19 -8.76 9.96 2.53
C PHE A 19 -8.18 11.36 2.29
N GLU A 20 -8.29 11.88 1.08
CA GLU A 20 -8.32 13.32 0.88
C GLU A 20 -9.74 13.79 1.28
N ASN A 21 -9.90 14.13 2.54
CA ASN A 21 -11.13 14.74 3.01
C ASN A 21 -11.20 16.16 2.47
N ASP A 22 -12.15 16.45 1.59
CA ASP A 22 -12.50 17.82 1.18
C ASP A 22 -12.94 18.70 2.37
N PHE A 23 -13.30 18.08 3.50
CA PHE A 23 -13.54 18.75 4.77
C PHE A 23 -12.38 19.66 5.21
N PHE A 24 -11.14 19.32 4.84
CA PHE A 24 -9.99 20.17 5.09
C PHE A 24 -9.80 21.26 4.03
N ARG A 25 -10.50 21.22 2.91
CA ARG A 25 -10.28 22.14 1.80
C ARG A 25 -11.01 23.47 1.90
N THR A 26 -12.17 23.54 2.52
CA THR A 26 -13.03 24.73 2.40
C THR A 26 -13.17 25.57 3.65
N GLU A 27 -13.19 25.02 4.84
CA GLU A 27 -13.28 25.82 6.07
C GLU A 27 -12.24 25.50 7.14
N GLY A 28 -11.64 24.32 7.10
CA GLY A 28 -10.68 23.85 8.09
C GLY A 28 -9.25 24.32 7.89
N LEU A 29 -8.85 24.70 6.68
CA LEU A 29 -7.47 25.00 6.31
C LEU A 29 -6.83 26.09 7.17
N PHE A 30 -7.61 26.99 7.73
CA PHE A 30 -7.11 28.09 8.58
C PHE A 30 -7.61 28.05 10.03
N LYS A 31 -8.59 27.21 10.35
CA LYS A 31 -9.12 27.12 11.72
C LYS A 31 -8.66 25.89 12.50
N ASN A 32 -8.34 24.77 11.82
CA ASN A 32 -7.97 23.50 12.45
C ASN A 32 -6.73 22.83 11.82
N ALA A 33 -5.95 23.53 11.00
CA ALA A 33 -4.70 23.02 10.54
C ALA A 33 -3.75 22.89 11.75
N SER A 34 -3.51 21.69 12.20
CA SER A 34 -2.41 21.39 13.08
C SER A 34 -1.10 21.60 12.31
N ILE A 35 -0.63 22.83 12.29
CA ILE A 35 0.69 23.16 11.74
C ILE A 35 1.69 22.65 12.77
N GLY A 36 2.29 21.49 12.47
CA GLY A 36 3.39 20.95 13.26
C GLY A 36 4.69 21.15 12.53
N LEU A 37 5.73 21.48 13.26
CA LEU A 37 7.10 21.44 12.74
C LEU A 37 7.59 20.00 12.80
N SER A 38 7.83 19.37 11.64
CA SER A 38 8.48 18.07 11.58
C SER A 38 9.94 18.22 11.18
N GLU A 39 10.80 17.54 11.91
CA GLU A 39 12.24 17.49 11.65
C GLU A 39 12.66 16.03 11.53
N ILE A 40 13.42 15.71 10.49
CA ILE A 40 13.94 14.36 10.27
C ILE A 40 15.45 14.46 10.08
N ASP A 41 16.18 13.87 11.00
CA ASP A 41 17.63 13.75 10.92
C ASP A 41 18.02 12.36 10.44
N HIS A 42 18.80 12.29 9.35
CA HIS A 42 19.33 11.05 8.83
C HIS A 42 20.85 11.02 8.90
N SER A 43 21.39 9.94 9.43
CA SER A 43 22.81 9.62 9.37
C SER A 43 23.00 8.26 8.71
N MET A 44 23.76 8.20 7.62
CA MET A 44 24.02 6.97 6.89
C MET A 44 25.50 6.79 6.62
N PHE A 45 26.01 5.59 6.92
CA PHE A 45 27.33 5.14 6.52
C PHE A 45 27.19 3.85 5.71
N ALA A 46 27.86 3.79 4.56
CA ALA A 46 27.87 2.63 3.69
C ALA A 46 29.28 2.30 3.23
N GLY A 47 29.64 1.03 3.30
CA GLY A 47 30.90 0.50 2.82
C GLY A 47 30.68 -0.66 1.86
N LYS A 48 31.37 -0.66 0.72
CA LYS A 48 31.37 -1.77 -0.23
C LYS A 48 32.80 -2.20 -0.53
N LEU A 49 33.07 -3.49 -0.38
CA LEU A 49 34.30 -4.14 -0.79
C LEU A 49 33.97 -5.17 -1.89
N SER A 50 34.57 -5.00 -3.06
CA SER A 50 34.46 -5.98 -4.15
C SER A 50 35.85 -6.46 -4.49
N ARG A 51 36.08 -7.78 -4.57
CA ARG A 51 37.39 -8.34 -4.92
C ARG A 51 37.22 -9.54 -5.83
N THR A 52 37.99 -9.54 -6.89
CA THR A 52 38.20 -10.69 -7.79
C THR A 52 39.31 -11.55 -7.23
N LEU A 53 38.99 -12.79 -6.88
CA LEU A 53 39.98 -13.77 -6.37
C LEU A 53 40.79 -14.40 -7.50
N ASN A 54 40.10 -14.70 -8.59
CA ASN A 54 40.67 -15.23 -9.83
C ASN A 54 39.73 -14.94 -11.01
N ALA A 55 40.12 -15.35 -12.23
CA ALA A 55 39.34 -15.09 -13.44
C ALA A 55 37.89 -15.62 -13.41
N SER A 56 37.57 -16.55 -12.50
CA SER A 56 36.24 -17.16 -12.39
C SER A 56 35.48 -16.84 -11.09
N THR A 57 36.13 -16.19 -10.13
CA THR A 57 35.54 -16.02 -8.77
C THR A 57 35.72 -14.60 -8.28
N PHE A 58 34.62 -13.99 -7.87
CA PHE A 58 34.65 -12.71 -7.17
C PHE A 58 33.68 -12.72 -6.01
N TYR A 59 33.92 -11.84 -5.05
CA TYR A 59 32.99 -11.61 -3.94
C TYR A 59 32.72 -10.11 -3.72
N GLU A 60 31.58 -9.84 -3.14
CA GLU A 60 31.17 -8.53 -2.65
C GLU A 60 30.78 -8.62 -1.18
N MET A 61 31.22 -7.66 -0.41
CA MET A 61 30.79 -7.43 0.97
C MET A 61 30.29 -6.01 1.08
N LYS A 62 29.12 -5.84 1.70
CA LYS A 62 28.53 -4.53 1.95
C LYS A 62 28.15 -4.44 3.42
N MET A 63 28.36 -3.27 3.99
CA MET A 63 27.93 -2.94 5.33
C MET A 63 27.24 -1.58 5.30
N HIS A 64 26.15 -1.46 6.01
CA HIS A 64 25.39 -0.23 6.10
C HIS A 64 25.03 0.04 7.55
N TYR A 65 25.06 1.30 7.92
CA TYR A 65 24.47 1.83 9.13
C TYR A 65 23.56 2.99 8.73
N LEU A 66 22.34 2.96 9.23
CA LEU A 66 21.37 4.04 9.09
C LEU A 66 20.84 4.38 10.46
N ARG A 67 20.74 5.67 10.76
CA ARG A 67 19.97 6.19 11.88
C ARG A 67 19.05 7.29 11.37
N SER A 68 17.79 7.22 11.78
CA SER A 68 16.78 8.22 11.51
C SER A 68 16.15 8.63 12.82
N ASP A 69 16.20 9.90 13.14
CA ASP A 69 15.53 10.51 14.28
C ASP A 69 14.40 11.39 13.72
N TYR A 70 13.19 11.17 14.18
CA TYR A 70 12.00 11.91 13.76
C TYR A 70 11.44 12.68 14.95
N PHE A 71 11.19 13.96 14.74
CA PHE A 71 10.62 14.87 15.74
C PHE A 71 9.43 15.59 15.14
N LEU A 72 8.29 15.51 15.80
CA LEU A 72 7.13 16.33 15.52
C LEU A 72 6.85 17.18 16.76
N ARG A 73 6.78 18.50 16.57
CA ARG A 73 6.45 19.45 17.63
C ARG A 73 5.27 20.32 17.22
N PRO A 74 4.33 20.60 18.12
CA PRO A 74 3.29 21.59 17.85
C PRO A 74 3.93 22.97 17.69
N ASP A 75 3.52 23.73 16.68
CA ASP A 75 4.09 25.08 16.40
C ASP A 75 3.29 26.22 17.06
N LEU A 76 2.07 25.99 17.52
CA LEU A 76 1.21 27.00 18.07
C LEU A 76 0.54 26.55 19.38
N GLU A 77 0.45 27.48 20.35
CA GLU A 77 -0.01 27.25 21.72
C GLU A 77 -1.45 26.70 21.88
N ASN A 78 -2.24 26.53 20.82
CA ASN A 78 -3.65 26.22 20.94
C ASN A 78 -4.19 25.17 19.97
N ILE A 79 -3.35 24.46 19.20
CA ILE A 79 -3.84 23.51 18.23
C ILE A 79 -3.12 22.18 18.43
N THR A 80 -3.87 21.14 18.73
CA THR A 80 -3.45 19.73 18.87
C THR A 80 -2.00 19.51 19.31
N ASP A 81 -1.82 19.14 20.55
CA ASP A 81 -0.51 18.90 21.19
C ASP A 81 0.11 17.57 20.68
N ASN A 82 0.18 17.39 19.36
CA ASN A 82 0.72 16.19 18.75
C ASN A 82 2.25 16.20 18.86
N ARG A 83 2.79 15.13 19.42
CA ARG A 83 4.25 14.95 19.60
C ARG A 83 4.69 13.62 19.08
N ASP A 84 5.83 13.60 18.42
CA ASP A 84 6.51 12.36 18.05
C ASP A 84 8.02 12.54 18.27
N THR A 85 8.63 11.60 18.96
CA THR A 85 10.08 11.56 19.21
C THR A 85 10.61 10.17 18.90
N SER A 86 10.35 9.71 17.69
CA SER A 86 10.70 8.35 17.29
C SER A 86 12.11 8.29 16.70
N SER A 87 12.81 7.20 16.95
CA SER A 87 14.10 6.93 16.33
C SER A 87 14.22 5.48 15.85
N VAL A 88 14.95 5.32 14.75
CA VAL A 88 15.24 4.00 14.17
C VAL A 88 16.71 3.94 13.82
N SER A 89 17.41 2.91 14.27
CA SER A 89 18.75 2.61 13.80
C SER A 89 18.82 1.19 13.22
N VAL A 90 19.52 1.05 12.10
CA VAL A 90 19.67 -0.20 11.37
C VAL A 90 21.13 -0.45 11.05
N ILE A 91 21.63 -1.62 11.42
CA ILE A 91 22.94 -2.12 10.99
C ILE A 91 22.66 -3.33 10.08
N SER A 92 23.22 -3.31 8.89
CA SER A 92 23.10 -4.44 7.98
C SER A 92 24.44 -4.80 7.35
N GLY A 93 24.62 -6.09 7.10
CA GLY A 93 25.76 -6.63 6.40
C GLY A 93 25.33 -7.73 5.44
N ASN A 94 25.88 -7.73 4.24
CA ASN A 94 25.68 -8.81 3.30
C ASN A 94 26.99 -9.21 2.65
N PHE A 95 27.09 -10.47 2.32
CA PHE A 95 28.22 -11.08 1.63
C PHE A 95 27.70 -11.94 0.49
N ASP A 96 28.24 -11.73 -0.70
CA ASP A 96 27.92 -12.45 -1.92
C ASP A 96 29.21 -13.00 -2.55
N ILE A 97 29.21 -14.27 -2.91
CA ILE A 97 30.27 -14.88 -3.70
C ILE A 97 29.71 -15.46 -4.99
N THR A 98 30.34 -15.17 -6.10
CA THR A 98 29.97 -15.69 -7.42
C THR A 98 31.14 -16.42 -8.02
N LYS A 99 30.89 -17.64 -8.50
CA LYS A 99 31.89 -18.49 -9.16
C LYS A 99 31.37 -19.01 -10.49
N GLN A 100 32.08 -18.71 -11.56
CA GLN A 100 31.91 -19.35 -12.86
C GLN A 100 32.64 -20.69 -12.83
N MET A 101 31.86 -21.79 -12.79
CA MET A 101 32.45 -23.14 -12.70
C MET A 101 33.02 -23.60 -14.05
N ASN A 102 32.30 -23.30 -15.13
CA ASN A 102 32.69 -23.53 -16.53
C ASN A 102 31.86 -22.58 -17.42
N SER A 103 31.99 -22.71 -18.74
CA SER A 103 31.28 -21.85 -19.71
C SER A 103 29.76 -21.89 -19.58
N SER A 104 29.19 -22.95 -18.99
CA SER A 104 27.75 -23.20 -18.91
C SER A 104 27.18 -23.06 -17.50
N THR A 105 28.03 -23.06 -16.46
CA THR A 105 27.59 -23.15 -15.08
C THR A 105 28.16 -22.03 -14.23
N GLN A 106 27.28 -21.27 -13.60
CA GLN A 106 27.63 -20.27 -12.60
C GLN A 106 26.91 -20.58 -11.28
N LEU A 107 27.64 -20.48 -10.18
CA LEU A 107 27.10 -20.57 -8.83
C LEU A 107 27.20 -19.22 -8.11
N LYS A 108 26.17 -18.86 -7.39
CA LYS A 108 26.14 -17.71 -6.49
C LYS A 108 25.63 -18.16 -5.13
N ALA A 109 26.32 -17.76 -4.05
CA ALA A 109 25.88 -17.95 -2.70
C ALA A 109 26.10 -16.67 -1.91
N GLY A 110 25.31 -16.48 -0.87
CA GLY A 110 25.47 -15.30 -0.03
C GLY A 110 24.69 -15.42 1.27
N PHE A 111 24.98 -14.50 2.16
CA PHE A 111 24.19 -14.30 3.37
C PHE A 111 23.98 -12.82 3.64
N GLU A 112 22.94 -12.53 4.39
CA GLU A 112 22.54 -11.21 4.81
C GLU A 112 22.13 -11.26 6.28
N TYR A 113 22.47 -10.20 7.01
CA TYR A 113 22.02 -10.02 8.38
C TYR A 113 21.66 -8.55 8.61
N ILE A 114 20.52 -8.32 9.27
CA ILE A 114 20.00 -7.00 9.59
C ILE A 114 19.62 -6.99 11.06
N TYR A 115 20.14 -6.04 11.78
CA TYR A 115 19.78 -5.71 13.15
C TYR A 115 19.17 -4.32 13.17
N SER A 116 17.97 -4.21 13.68
CA SER A 116 17.28 -2.93 13.84
C SER A 116 17.03 -2.63 15.30
N ASN A 117 17.04 -1.34 15.63
CA ASN A 117 16.64 -0.86 16.95
C ASN A 117 15.61 0.25 16.73
N TYR A 118 14.40 0.03 17.20
CA TYR A 118 13.28 0.96 17.14
C TYR A 118 13.03 1.55 18.51
N HIS A 119 12.82 2.83 18.54
CA HIS A 119 12.28 3.55 19.70
C HIS A 119 11.18 4.45 19.16
N ILE A 120 9.93 4.10 19.42
CA ILE A 120 8.76 4.83 18.97
C ILE A 120 8.09 5.45 20.19
N SER A 121 7.82 6.75 20.10
CA SER A 121 7.09 7.50 21.12
C SER A 121 6.30 8.61 20.44
N SER A 122 5.01 8.38 20.30
CA SER A 122 4.08 9.32 19.66
C SER A 122 2.87 9.56 20.54
N GLU A 123 2.43 10.80 20.59
CA GLU A 123 1.24 11.26 21.30
C GLU A 123 0.42 12.12 20.36
N PHE A 124 -0.83 11.72 20.14
CA PHE A 124 -1.76 12.43 19.28
C PHE A 124 -2.99 12.84 20.08
N ASN A 125 -3.30 14.12 20.03
CA ASN A 125 -4.59 14.62 20.44
C ASN A 125 -5.54 14.49 19.26
N ASP A 126 -6.37 13.48 19.26
CA ASP A 126 -7.30 13.28 18.17
C ASP A 126 -8.72 13.57 18.63
N ALA A 127 -9.31 14.61 18.07
CA ALA A 127 -10.74 14.84 18.18
C ALA A 127 -11.52 13.83 17.31
N VAL A 128 -10.88 13.18 16.32
CA VAL A 128 -11.53 12.25 15.41
C VAL A 128 -10.54 11.16 14.95
N ASP A 129 -10.39 10.08 15.71
CA ASP A 129 -9.68 8.89 15.21
C ASP A 129 -10.57 8.13 14.22
N THR A 130 -10.21 8.18 12.95
CA THR A 130 -10.89 7.41 11.90
C THR A 130 -10.89 5.90 12.15
N ARG A 131 -9.93 5.39 12.94
CA ARG A 131 -9.89 3.99 13.39
C ARG A 131 -10.93 3.70 14.47
N VAL A 132 -11.19 4.67 15.35
CA VAL A 132 -12.31 4.62 16.29
C VAL A 132 -13.64 4.77 15.57
N MET A 133 -13.69 5.49 14.44
CA MET A 133 -14.89 5.50 13.59
C MET A 133 -15.23 4.11 13.03
N ALA A 134 -14.23 3.31 12.63
CA ALA A 134 -14.49 1.94 12.19
C ALA A 134 -15.00 1.06 13.35
N ILE A 135 -14.44 1.22 14.54
CA ILE A 135 -14.90 0.54 15.76
C ILE A 135 -16.22 1.15 16.24
N GLY A 136 -16.36 2.47 16.20
CA GLY A 136 -17.59 3.19 16.51
C GLY A 136 -18.72 2.87 15.53
N SER A 137 -18.43 2.59 14.27
CA SER A 137 -19.42 2.10 13.32
C SER A 137 -19.91 0.70 13.67
N ILE A 138 -19.05 -0.16 14.20
CA ILE A 138 -19.44 -1.47 14.73
C ILE A 138 -20.26 -1.29 16.02
N SER A 139 -19.85 -0.40 16.92
CA SER A 139 -20.57 -0.11 18.16
C SER A 139 -21.92 0.54 17.91
N ASN A 140 -22.01 1.51 17.00
CA ASN A 140 -23.29 2.10 16.58
C ASN A 140 -24.21 1.08 15.89
N LEU A 141 -23.60 0.16 15.11
CA LEU A 141 -24.36 -0.90 14.44
C LEU A 141 -24.95 -1.90 15.44
N LEU A 142 -24.22 -2.20 16.52
CA LEU A 142 -24.58 -3.23 17.48
C LEU A 142 -25.38 -2.72 18.68
N PHE A 143 -25.09 -1.51 19.16
CA PHE A 143 -25.66 -1.01 20.42
C PHE A 143 -26.59 0.19 20.26
N GLY A 144 -26.67 0.78 19.05
CA GLY A 144 -27.53 1.94 18.80
C GLY A 144 -27.15 3.19 19.59
N GLU A 145 -26.03 3.19 20.27
CA GLU A 145 -25.56 4.31 21.07
C GLU A 145 -24.64 5.22 20.25
N ASN A 146 -24.98 6.49 20.15
CA ASN A 146 -24.04 7.52 19.74
C ASN A 146 -22.97 7.61 20.81
N ILE A 147 -21.75 7.12 20.49
CA ILE A 147 -20.60 7.42 21.32
C ILE A 147 -20.38 8.92 21.24
N ASP A 148 -20.53 9.59 22.38
CA ASP A 148 -20.34 11.02 22.49
C ASP A 148 -18.86 11.35 22.29
N TYR A 149 -18.52 11.89 21.11
CA TYR A 149 -17.14 12.19 20.69
C TYR A 149 -16.61 13.52 21.27
N GLU A 150 -17.36 14.17 22.17
CA GLU A 150 -17.00 15.50 22.70
C GLU A 150 -15.85 15.48 23.73
N SER A 151 -15.36 14.33 24.15
CA SER A 151 -14.26 14.29 25.10
C SER A 151 -12.89 14.23 24.37
N PRO A 152 -12.04 15.24 24.50
CA PRO A 152 -10.68 15.19 23.93
C PRO A 152 -9.91 14.08 24.64
N TYR A 153 -9.65 12.99 23.96
CA TYR A 153 -8.78 11.93 24.44
C TYR A 153 -7.44 11.97 23.71
N ARG A 154 -6.42 11.49 24.40
CA ARG A 154 -5.08 11.38 23.84
C ARG A 154 -4.80 9.94 23.48
N LEU A 155 -4.28 9.74 22.28
CA LEU A 155 -3.72 8.48 21.85
C LEU A 155 -2.22 8.51 22.09
N HIS A 156 -1.74 7.56 22.85
CA HIS A 156 -0.33 7.39 23.12
C HIS A 156 0.14 6.05 22.58
N GLU A 157 1.25 6.05 21.85
CA GLU A 157 1.92 4.86 21.37
C GLU A 157 3.39 4.93 21.73
N SER A 158 3.87 4.01 22.58
CA SER A 158 5.28 3.96 22.98
C SER A 158 5.75 2.51 23.07
N TRP A 159 6.80 2.20 22.35
CA TRP A 159 7.44 0.89 22.38
C TRP A 159 8.88 0.93 21.90
N THR A 160 9.67 -0.03 22.34
CA THR A 160 11.03 -0.28 21.88
C THR A 160 11.16 -1.71 21.40
N ALA A 161 11.92 -1.93 20.33
CA ALA A 161 12.13 -3.28 19.81
C ALA A 161 13.45 -3.42 19.06
N THR A 162 14.00 -4.62 19.09
CA THR A 162 15.27 -4.94 18.44
C THR A 162 15.13 -6.17 17.53
N PRO A 163 14.33 -6.10 16.44
CA PRO A 163 14.19 -7.22 15.55
C PRO A 163 15.49 -7.55 14.82
N GLN A 164 15.64 -8.83 14.56
CA GLN A 164 16.77 -9.39 13.82
C GLN A 164 16.27 -10.17 12.62
N GLN A 165 16.92 -9.97 11.49
CA GLN A 165 16.67 -10.70 10.26
C GLN A 165 17.98 -11.32 9.76
N GLY A 166 17.89 -12.51 9.25
CA GLY A 166 19.00 -13.17 8.59
C GLY A 166 18.53 -13.91 7.36
N ALA A 167 19.39 -14.06 6.38
CA ALA A 167 19.13 -14.92 5.27
C ALA A 167 20.41 -15.52 4.70
N ALA A 168 20.31 -16.76 4.24
CA ALA A 168 21.34 -17.40 3.46
C ALA A 168 20.75 -17.97 2.17
N TYR A 169 21.47 -17.90 1.07
CA TYR A 169 20.97 -18.40 -0.19
C TYR A 169 22.06 -19.04 -1.04
N ILE A 170 21.62 -19.93 -1.91
CA ILE A 170 22.42 -20.50 -2.98
C ILE A 170 21.63 -20.49 -4.28
N GLN A 171 22.27 -20.16 -5.39
CA GLN A 171 21.67 -20.11 -6.71
C GLN A 171 22.63 -20.64 -7.76
N GLY A 172 22.13 -21.51 -8.63
CA GLY A 172 22.82 -21.99 -9.82
C GLY A 172 22.20 -21.41 -11.09
N LYS A 173 23.02 -21.00 -12.05
CA LYS A 173 22.62 -20.71 -13.41
C LYS A 173 23.29 -21.73 -14.32
N LEU A 174 22.49 -22.49 -15.08
CA LEU A 174 22.91 -23.49 -16.03
C LEU A 174 22.50 -23.05 -17.43
N THR A 175 23.39 -23.11 -18.37
CA THR A 175 23.14 -22.85 -19.80
C THR A 175 23.38 -24.12 -20.57
N PHE A 176 22.34 -24.64 -21.22
CA PHE A 176 22.41 -25.87 -22.00
C PHE A 176 21.67 -25.70 -23.33
N ASN A 177 22.33 -25.86 -24.45
CA ASN A 177 21.75 -25.70 -25.79
C ASN A 177 20.87 -24.43 -25.91
N GLN A 178 21.45 -23.28 -25.50
CA GLN A 178 20.78 -21.96 -25.44
C GLN A 178 19.68 -21.84 -24.37
N MET A 179 19.16 -22.93 -23.80
CA MET A 179 18.26 -22.90 -22.66
C MET A 179 18.99 -22.42 -21.40
N VAL A 180 18.41 -21.53 -20.66
CA VAL A 180 18.94 -21.04 -19.39
C VAL A 180 18.03 -21.49 -18.27
N ILE A 181 18.59 -22.23 -17.31
CA ILE A 181 17.90 -22.67 -16.10
C ILE A 181 18.55 -21.97 -14.91
N LYS A 182 17.74 -21.36 -14.06
CA LYS A 182 18.14 -20.80 -12.78
C LYS A 182 17.41 -21.56 -11.68
N LEU A 183 18.16 -22.12 -10.75
CA LEU A 183 17.64 -22.81 -9.57
C LEU A 183 18.22 -22.15 -8.34
N GLY A 184 17.41 -21.92 -7.33
CA GLY A 184 17.87 -21.31 -6.10
C GLY A 184 17.02 -21.71 -4.91
N ALA A 185 17.63 -21.58 -3.74
CA ALA A 185 16.97 -21.71 -2.46
C ALA A 185 17.48 -20.61 -1.53
N ARG A 186 16.58 -20.01 -0.78
CA ARG A 186 16.88 -19.03 0.26
C ARG A 186 16.25 -19.48 1.56
N MET A 187 17.00 -19.44 2.65
CA MET A 187 16.52 -19.63 3.99
C MET A 187 16.47 -18.26 4.67
N ASP A 188 15.31 -17.88 5.14
CA ASP A 188 15.07 -16.64 5.85
C ASP A 188 14.91 -16.93 7.35
N TYR A 189 15.52 -16.12 8.19
CA TYR A 189 15.41 -16.11 9.64
C TYR A 189 14.84 -14.78 10.08
N PHE A 190 13.92 -14.83 11.04
CA PHE A 190 13.34 -13.66 11.67
C PHE A 190 13.15 -13.88 13.17
N SER A 191 13.50 -12.88 13.96
CA SER A 191 13.20 -12.79 15.39
C SER A 191 12.66 -11.39 15.68
N ALA A 192 11.48 -11.30 16.24
CA ALA A 192 10.92 -10.04 16.67
C ALA A 192 11.73 -9.39 17.81
N GLY A 193 12.45 -10.19 18.62
CA GLY A 193 13.31 -9.66 19.68
C GLY A 193 12.53 -8.93 20.78
N GLY A 194 11.46 -9.51 21.27
CA GLY A 194 10.62 -8.94 22.32
C GLY A 194 9.82 -10.01 23.02
N GLU A 195 8.96 -9.57 23.90
CA GLU A 195 8.00 -10.41 24.61
C GLU A 195 6.61 -10.27 24.01
N ASN A 196 5.87 -11.34 23.98
CA ASN A 196 4.46 -11.38 23.60
C ASN A 196 3.61 -11.46 24.86
N ASN A 197 2.63 -10.60 25.00
CA ASN A 197 1.69 -10.64 26.10
C ASN A 197 0.68 -11.78 25.89
N ILE A 198 0.39 -12.50 26.96
CA ILE A 198 -0.61 -13.57 27.00
C ILE A 198 -1.81 -13.06 27.80
N PHE A 199 -2.96 -12.99 27.16
CA PHE A 199 -4.23 -12.69 27.80
C PHE A 199 -5.35 -13.51 27.19
N SER A 200 -6.42 -13.66 27.95
CA SER A 200 -7.68 -14.20 27.44
C SER A 200 -8.45 -13.14 26.64
N ASP A 201 -9.35 -13.59 25.81
CA ASP A 201 -10.33 -12.69 25.20
C ASP A 201 -11.07 -11.93 26.31
N PHE A 202 -11.28 -10.62 26.13
CA PHE A 202 -11.91 -9.75 27.13
C PHE A 202 -11.19 -9.69 28.48
N ASP A 203 -9.87 -9.76 28.47
CA ASP A 203 -9.05 -9.62 29.66
C ASP A 203 -9.17 -8.21 30.27
N GLN A 204 -9.10 -8.14 31.60
CA GLN A 204 -9.13 -6.86 32.33
C GLN A 204 -8.01 -5.91 31.94
N PHE A 205 -6.92 -6.41 31.35
CA PHE A 205 -5.85 -5.60 30.78
C PHE A 205 -6.35 -4.53 29.81
N PHE A 206 -7.44 -4.78 29.09
CA PHE A 206 -8.01 -3.87 28.10
C PHE A 206 -9.07 -2.91 28.65
N THR A 207 -9.50 -3.08 29.87
CA THR A 207 -10.47 -2.18 30.51
C THR A 207 -9.84 -0.84 30.87
N GLN A 208 -10.67 0.15 31.14
CA GLN A 208 -10.24 1.42 31.70
C GLN A 208 -9.69 1.23 33.10
N GLN A 209 -8.39 1.27 33.25
CA GLN A 209 -7.72 1.10 34.55
C GLN A 209 -6.72 2.23 34.81
N ASN A 210 -6.29 2.34 36.06
CA ASN A 210 -5.14 3.15 36.43
C ASN A 210 -3.87 2.56 35.78
N ASN A 211 -3.06 3.42 35.16
CA ASN A 211 -1.86 3.06 34.41
C ASN A 211 -0.87 2.17 35.17
N ASP A 212 -0.78 2.33 36.49
CA ASP A 212 0.15 1.55 37.32
C ASP A 212 -0.32 0.10 37.56
N ALA A 213 -1.63 -0.14 37.66
CA ALA A 213 -2.20 -1.46 37.82
C ALA A 213 -2.06 -2.34 36.55
N ARG A 214 -1.93 -1.73 35.38
CA ARG A 214 -1.85 -2.41 34.09
C ARG A 214 -0.49 -3.02 33.83
N LYS A 215 0.59 -2.39 34.29
CA LYS A 215 1.97 -2.85 34.06
C LYS A 215 2.26 -4.23 34.64
N ASP A 216 1.55 -4.62 35.69
CA ASP A 216 1.79 -5.86 36.42
C ASP A 216 0.81 -6.99 36.07
N SER A 217 -0.15 -6.76 35.16
CA SER A 217 -1.29 -7.68 34.99
C SER A 217 -1.14 -8.67 33.82
N ALA A 218 -0.25 -8.47 32.88
CA ALA A 218 -0.10 -9.36 31.72
C ALA A 218 1.10 -10.29 31.87
N ALA A 219 0.86 -11.62 31.77
CA ALA A 219 1.93 -12.58 31.61
C ALA A 219 2.60 -12.42 30.24
N THR A 220 3.92 -12.51 30.20
CA THR A 220 4.69 -12.40 28.96
C THR A 220 5.41 -13.67 28.60
N VAL A 221 5.62 -13.91 27.33
CA VAL A 221 6.44 -15.00 26.80
C VAL A 221 7.34 -14.44 25.68
N SER A 222 8.56 -14.96 25.58
CA SER A 222 9.47 -14.54 24.51
C SER A 222 8.87 -14.82 23.13
N ALA A 223 8.96 -13.85 22.22
CA ALA A 223 8.49 -14.01 20.84
C ALA A 223 9.23 -15.16 20.12
N GLU A 224 8.49 -15.90 19.32
CA GLU A 224 9.01 -17.06 18.59
C GLU A 224 10.00 -16.65 17.49
N LYS A 225 11.07 -17.42 17.37
CA LYS A 225 12.01 -17.29 16.24
C LYS A 225 11.47 -18.07 15.05
N GLN A 226 11.52 -17.47 13.88
CA GLN A 226 10.97 -18.03 12.66
C GLN A 226 12.08 -18.37 11.66
N MET A 227 11.90 -19.49 10.96
CA MET A 227 12.76 -19.88 9.83
C MET A 227 11.89 -20.34 8.68
N ALA A 228 12.23 -19.94 7.44
CA ALA A 228 11.48 -20.32 6.26
C ALA A 228 12.39 -20.54 5.04
N LEU A 229 12.14 -21.64 4.33
CA LEU A 229 12.81 -21.96 3.08
C LEU A 229 11.98 -21.46 1.88
N SER A 230 12.64 -20.78 0.97
CA SER A 230 12.04 -20.12 -0.20
C SER A 230 12.71 -20.62 -1.49
N PRO A 231 12.13 -21.63 -2.19
CA PRO A 231 12.66 -22.13 -3.46
C PRO A 231 12.34 -21.17 -4.60
N ARG A 232 13.21 -21.16 -5.61
CA ARG A 232 13.07 -20.38 -6.84
C ARG A 232 13.53 -21.17 -8.05
N ILE A 233 12.77 -21.10 -9.13
CA ILE A 233 13.13 -21.70 -10.41
C ILE A 233 12.81 -20.72 -11.54
N GLY A 234 13.71 -20.57 -12.47
CA GLY A 234 13.50 -19.84 -13.71
C GLY A 234 14.03 -20.64 -14.87
N VAL A 235 13.24 -20.76 -15.93
CA VAL A 235 13.65 -21.43 -17.17
C VAL A 235 13.36 -20.48 -18.31
N SER A 236 14.34 -20.29 -19.18
CA SER A 236 14.19 -19.53 -20.42
C SER A 236 14.63 -20.41 -21.58
N PHE A 237 13.70 -20.62 -22.50
CA PHE A 237 13.85 -21.52 -23.63
C PHE A 237 13.67 -20.75 -24.95
N PRO A 238 14.74 -20.48 -25.70
CA PRO A 238 14.65 -19.94 -27.04
C PRO A 238 14.17 -21.05 -28.00
N ILE A 239 13.04 -20.80 -28.69
CA ILE A 239 12.49 -21.72 -29.69
C ILE A 239 13.14 -21.46 -31.03
N THR A 240 13.39 -20.19 -31.35
CA THR A 240 14.08 -19.71 -32.51
C THR A 240 14.95 -18.50 -32.13
N ASP A 241 15.77 -18.02 -33.02
CA ASP A 241 16.58 -16.80 -32.84
C ASP A 241 15.72 -15.55 -32.54
N LYS A 242 14.43 -15.61 -32.85
CA LYS A 242 13.47 -14.49 -32.69
C LYS A 242 12.39 -14.76 -31.67
N THR A 243 12.35 -15.95 -31.08
CA THR A 243 11.24 -16.38 -30.21
C THR A 243 11.75 -17.07 -28.97
N LYS A 244 11.27 -16.65 -27.82
CA LYS A 244 11.64 -17.19 -26.51
C LYS A 244 10.40 -17.42 -25.67
N PHE A 245 10.34 -18.56 -25.00
CA PHE A 245 9.47 -18.80 -23.85
C PHE A 245 10.26 -18.73 -22.57
N TYR A 246 9.59 -18.31 -21.48
CA TYR A 246 10.14 -18.41 -20.14
C TYR A 246 9.07 -18.78 -19.13
N PHE A 247 9.53 -19.38 -18.05
CA PHE A 247 8.73 -19.70 -16.88
C PHE A 247 9.52 -19.34 -15.64
N ASN A 248 8.88 -18.66 -14.70
CA ASN A 248 9.45 -18.33 -13.40
C ASN A 248 8.51 -18.79 -12.30
N TYR A 249 9.07 -19.40 -11.28
CA TYR A 249 8.42 -19.67 -10.01
C TYR A 249 9.31 -19.17 -8.89
N GLY A 250 8.71 -18.52 -7.89
CA GLY A 250 9.43 -18.11 -6.70
C GLY A 250 8.55 -18.02 -5.48
N GLN A 251 9.10 -18.49 -4.37
CA GLN A 251 8.54 -18.21 -3.06
C GLN A 251 9.36 -17.12 -2.38
N PHE A 252 8.67 -16.18 -1.73
CA PHE A 252 9.30 -15.04 -1.08
C PHE A 252 8.73 -14.88 0.33
N ARG A 253 9.57 -14.43 1.24
CA ARG A 253 9.20 -14.04 2.60
C ARG A 253 9.47 -12.56 2.80
N GLN A 254 8.62 -11.93 3.57
CA GLN A 254 8.77 -10.54 3.97
C GLN A 254 8.65 -10.46 5.49
N MET A 255 9.42 -9.58 6.11
CA MET A 255 9.24 -9.28 7.52
C MET A 255 7.93 -8.49 7.70
N PRO A 256 7.11 -8.82 8.70
CA PRO A 256 5.99 -7.97 9.09
C PRO A 256 6.48 -6.57 9.46
N GLN A 257 5.67 -5.56 9.21
CA GLN A 257 6.02 -4.18 9.58
C GLN A 257 6.08 -4.05 11.11
N ALA A 258 7.05 -3.31 11.61
CA ALA A 258 7.34 -3.19 13.04
C ALA A 258 6.12 -2.72 13.86
N GLN A 259 5.35 -1.78 13.35
CA GLN A 259 4.12 -1.30 13.99
C GLN A 259 3.10 -2.40 14.29
N TYR A 260 3.01 -3.44 13.48
CA TYR A 260 2.06 -4.54 13.71
C TYR A 260 2.61 -5.62 14.65
N LEU A 261 3.92 -5.61 14.86
CA LEU A 261 4.57 -6.52 15.81
C LEU A 261 4.57 -5.95 17.23
N TYR A 262 4.81 -4.64 17.37
CA TYR A 262 5.14 -4.06 18.67
C TYR A 262 4.18 -2.97 19.13
N ARG A 263 3.20 -2.63 18.32
CA ARG A 263 2.23 -1.59 18.64
C ARG A 263 1.58 -1.83 20.00
N MET A 264 1.56 -0.80 20.83
CA MET A 264 0.77 -0.72 22.05
C MET A 264 0.12 0.65 22.07
N GLN A 265 -1.09 0.70 21.59
CA GLN A 265 -1.85 1.95 21.50
C GLN A 265 -2.70 2.10 22.74
N GLU A 266 -2.46 3.17 23.46
CA GLU A 266 -3.16 3.55 24.67
C GLU A 266 -4.01 4.78 24.41
N LYS A 267 -5.28 4.72 24.81
CA LYS A 267 -6.22 5.83 24.77
C LYS A 267 -6.44 6.35 26.18
N SER A 268 -6.02 7.59 26.45
CA SER A 268 -6.22 8.24 27.75
C SER A 268 -7.54 9.01 27.76
N PHE A 269 -8.38 8.74 28.74
CA PHE A 269 -9.67 9.43 28.95
C PHE A 269 -9.56 10.53 29.99
N THR A 270 -8.70 10.34 30.98
CA THR A 270 -8.34 11.31 32.03
C THR A 270 -6.85 11.14 32.36
N VAL A 271 -6.32 12.00 33.23
CA VAL A 271 -4.92 11.91 33.70
C VAL A 271 -4.59 10.53 34.30
N ASP A 272 -5.56 9.91 34.96
CA ASP A 272 -5.37 8.66 35.70
C ASP A 272 -6.05 7.44 35.06
N ARG A 273 -6.76 7.60 33.95
CA ARG A 273 -7.51 6.52 33.29
C ARG A 273 -7.18 6.42 31.83
N SER A 274 -6.78 5.22 31.41
CA SER A 274 -6.53 4.88 30.02
C SER A 274 -6.95 3.44 29.72
N ALA A 275 -7.14 3.13 28.44
CA ALA A 275 -7.39 1.78 27.94
C ALA A 275 -6.43 1.44 26.81
N ILE A 276 -6.05 0.19 26.69
CA ILE A 276 -5.33 -0.31 25.50
C ILE A 276 -6.37 -0.59 24.41
N THR A 277 -6.25 0.11 23.30
CA THR A 277 -7.18 0.00 22.16
C THR A 277 -6.58 -0.69 20.94
N GLY A 278 -5.27 -0.84 20.88
CA GLY A 278 -4.59 -1.51 19.77
C GLY A 278 -3.33 -2.21 20.23
N LEU A 279 -3.19 -3.48 19.86
CA LEU A 279 -2.05 -4.29 20.20
C LEU A 279 -1.41 -4.94 18.98
N GLY A 280 -0.09 -4.90 18.91
CA GLY A 280 0.70 -5.67 17.97
C GLY A 280 0.80 -7.13 18.37
N ASN A 281 1.35 -7.95 17.49
CA ASN A 281 1.59 -9.36 17.73
C ASN A 281 3.02 -9.74 17.32
N PRO A 282 3.97 -9.86 18.24
CA PRO A 282 5.35 -10.24 17.94
C PRO A 282 5.50 -11.64 17.31
N ASN A 283 4.49 -12.50 17.46
CA ASN A 283 4.46 -13.85 16.89
C ASN A 283 3.84 -13.90 15.48
N MET A 284 3.62 -12.75 14.85
CA MET A 284 3.16 -12.70 13.47
C MET A 284 4.09 -13.48 12.53
N PRO A 285 3.59 -14.46 11.78
CA PRO A 285 4.40 -15.18 10.81
C PRO A 285 4.83 -14.25 9.67
N MET A 286 6.00 -14.52 9.10
CA MET A 286 6.45 -13.82 7.91
C MET A 286 5.44 -14.01 6.75
N PRO A 287 4.86 -12.95 6.18
CA PRO A 287 4.05 -13.03 4.96
C PRO A 287 4.77 -13.81 3.87
N ARG A 288 4.01 -14.68 3.20
CA ARG A 288 4.52 -15.57 2.15
C ARG A 288 3.90 -15.19 0.82
N THR A 289 4.76 -14.92 -0.16
CA THR A 289 4.33 -14.72 -1.55
C THR A 289 4.75 -15.92 -2.39
N ASN A 290 3.80 -16.54 -3.08
CA ASN A 290 4.04 -17.50 -4.16
C ASN A 290 3.78 -16.80 -5.48
N ALA A 291 4.77 -16.74 -6.36
CA ALA A 291 4.67 -16.08 -7.64
C ALA A 291 4.97 -17.06 -8.78
N TYR A 292 4.10 -17.07 -9.77
CA TYR A 292 4.23 -17.82 -11.02
C TYR A 292 4.16 -16.84 -12.19
N GLU A 293 4.99 -17.06 -13.17
CA GLU A 293 4.98 -16.28 -14.40
C GLU A 293 5.36 -17.18 -15.58
N ILE A 294 4.59 -17.07 -16.66
CA ILE A 294 4.91 -17.66 -17.94
C ILE A 294 4.89 -16.56 -18.99
N GLY A 295 5.87 -16.56 -19.87
CA GLY A 295 5.93 -15.51 -20.89
C GLY A 295 6.45 -16.01 -22.22
N TYR A 296 6.01 -15.28 -23.24
CA TYR A 296 6.36 -15.46 -24.64
C TYR A 296 6.86 -14.14 -25.19
N GLU A 297 8.04 -14.15 -25.78
CA GLU A 297 8.62 -13.00 -26.45
C GLU A 297 8.92 -13.34 -27.90
N ARG A 298 8.59 -12.42 -28.81
CA ARG A 298 8.87 -12.59 -30.23
C ARG A 298 9.28 -11.29 -30.91
N ILE A 299 10.40 -11.33 -31.60
CA ILE A 299 10.81 -10.29 -32.53
C ILE A 299 10.01 -10.51 -33.82
N LEU A 300 8.98 -9.68 -34.04
CA LEU A 300 8.12 -9.79 -35.23
C LEU A 300 8.87 -9.35 -36.48
N THR A 301 9.57 -8.21 -36.39
CA THR A 301 10.47 -7.66 -37.39
C THR A 301 11.72 -7.14 -36.68
N ASN A 302 12.70 -6.66 -37.39
CA ASN A 302 13.89 -6.08 -36.77
C ASN A 302 13.59 -4.84 -35.90
N GLU A 303 12.37 -4.32 -35.95
CA GLU A 303 11.94 -3.11 -35.24
C GLU A 303 10.92 -3.38 -34.13
N TYR A 304 10.14 -4.46 -34.22
CA TYR A 304 9.02 -4.72 -33.32
C TYR A 304 9.26 -5.93 -32.44
N LEU A 305 9.04 -5.76 -31.14
CA LEU A 305 9.05 -6.81 -30.13
C LEU A 305 7.64 -6.99 -29.56
N LEU A 306 7.13 -8.20 -29.61
CA LEU A 306 5.91 -8.62 -28.95
C LEU A 306 6.28 -9.40 -27.70
N GLN A 307 5.68 -9.03 -26.56
CA GLN A 307 5.79 -9.74 -25.29
C GLN A 307 4.38 -10.05 -24.79
N LEU A 308 4.18 -11.29 -24.41
CA LEU A 308 2.95 -11.77 -23.78
C LEU A 308 3.35 -12.50 -22.51
N SER A 309 2.79 -12.13 -21.37
CA SER A 309 3.02 -12.85 -20.12
C SER A 309 1.70 -13.07 -19.37
N GLY A 310 1.65 -14.20 -18.68
CA GLY A 310 0.60 -14.51 -17.71
C GLY A 310 1.25 -14.72 -16.35
N TYR A 311 0.64 -14.18 -15.31
CA TYR A 311 1.18 -14.29 -13.96
C TYR A 311 0.08 -14.58 -12.93
N SER A 312 0.50 -15.22 -11.86
CA SER A 312 -0.31 -15.43 -10.66
C SER A 312 0.57 -15.20 -9.44
N ARG A 313 0.09 -14.40 -8.52
CA ARG A 313 0.76 -14.10 -7.27
C ARG A 313 -0.23 -14.21 -6.12
N SER A 314 0.04 -15.10 -5.18
CA SER A 314 -0.73 -15.19 -3.94
C SER A 314 0.13 -14.80 -2.75
N VAL A 315 -0.44 -14.01 -1.85
CA VAL A 315 0.21 -13.56 -0.62
C VAL A 315 -0.62 -14.03 0.56
N ASP A 316 -0.04 -14.87 1.39
CA ASP A 316 -0.64 -15.39 2.61
C ASP A 316 -0.03 -14.71 3.84
N ASN A 317 -0.69 -14.84 4.99
CA ASN A 317 -0.26 -14.29 6.28
C ASN A 317 -0.10 -12.77 6.25
N GLN A 318 -0.90 -12.09 5.44
CA GLN A 318 -0.95 -10.64 5.50
C GLN A 318 -1.69 -10.19 6.76
N ILE A 319 -1.39 -8.96 7.13
CA ILE A 319 -1.89 -8.39 8.36
C ILE A 319 -3.34 -7.98 8.19
N SER A 320 -4.13 -8.31 9.19
CA SER A 320 -5.45 -7.81 9.44
C SER A 320 -5.57 -7.47 10.93
N PHE A 321 -6.66 -6.87 11.34
CA PHE A 321 -6.97 -6.63 12.73
C PHE A 321 -8.21 -7.43 13.11
N ARG A 322 -8.15 -8.07 14.29
CA ARG A 322 -9.34 -8.65 14.92
C ARG A 322 -9.81 -7.71 16.01
N ALA A 323 -11.08 -7.30 15.94
CA ALA A 323 -11.71 -6.48 16.95
C ALA A 323 -12.32 -7.36 18.04
N PHE A 324 -12.20 -6.93 19.29
CA PHE A 324 -12.85 -7.51 20.46
C PHE A 324 -13.76 -6.45 21.06
N VAL A 325 -15.04 -6.76 21.20
CA VAL A 325 -16.08 -5.80 21.59
C VAL A 325 -16.88 -6.35 22.75
N SER A 326 -16.96 -5.59 23.83
CA SER A 326 -17.84 -5.83 24.97
C SER A 326 -18.36 -4.48 25.50
N ASP A 327 -19.27 -4.51 26.46
CA ASP A 327 -19.78 -3.30 27.12
C ASP A 327 -18.68 -2.51 27.87
N GLU A 328 -17.60 -3.17 28.26
CA GLU A 328 -16.55 -2.58 29.09
C GLU A 328 -15.29 -2.22 28.30
N MET A 329 -15.07 -2.83 27.13
CA MET A 329 -13.83 -2.68 26.37
C MET A 329 -14.01 -2.87 24.88
N ILE A 330 -13.26 -2.10 24.09
CA ILE A 330 -13.12 -2.28 22.65
C ILE A 330 -11.64 -2.17 22.32
N TYR A 331 -11.07 -3.23 21.72
CA TYR A 331 -9.68 -3.23 21.31
C TYR A 331 -9.44 -4.07 20.07
N THR A 332 -8.29 -3.89 19.44
CA THR A 332 -7.89 -4.63 18.23
C THR A 332 -6.54 -5.29 18.41
N ILE A 333 -6.38 -6.50 17.87
CA ILE A 333 -5.09 -7.21 17.83
C ILE A 333 -4.71 -7.47 16.38
N ALA A 334 -3.42 -7.30 16.06
CA ALA A 334 -2.87 -7.65 14.75
C ALA A 334 -2.86 -9.17 14.55
N MET A 335 -3.41 -9.64 13.44
CA MET A 335 -3.58 -11.05 13.09
C MET A 335 -3.07 -11.34 11.67
N PRO A 336 -2.47 -12.53 11.41
CA PRO A 336 -1.95 -12.90 10.10
C PRO A 336 -3.00 -13.59 9.21
N ASN A 337 -4.23 -13.11 9.21
CA ASN A 337 -5.36 -13.79 8.59
C ASN A 337 -5.86 -13.14 7.28
N ASN A 338 -5.13 -12.19 6.74
CA ASN A 338 -5.46 -11.59 5.44
C ASN A 338 -4.66 -12.26 4.31
N TYR A 339 -5.25 -12.28 3.13
CA TYR A 339 -4.63 -12.76 1.90
C TYR A 339 -4.85 -11.78 0.74
N ASN A 340 -3.96 -11.87 -0.24
CA ASN A 340 -4.06 -11.17 -1.51
C ASN A 340 -3.74 -12.11 -2.66
N ASP A 341 -4.64 -12.20 -3.63
CA ASP A 341 -4.42 -12.91 -4.88
C ASP A 341 -4.49 -11.94 -6.05
N VAL A 342 -3.46 -11.95 -6.87
CA VAL A 342 -3.39 -11.17 -8.11
C VAL A 342 -3.08 -12.10 -9.26
N ARG A 343 -3.90 -12.07 -10.31
CA ARG A 343 -3.69 -12.83 -11.54
C ARG A 343 -3.84 -11.90 -12.72
N GLY A 344 -3.07 -12.15 -13.75
CA GLY A 344 -3.18 -11.27 -14.90
C GLY A 344 -2.50 -11.79 -16.16
N LEU A 345 -2.82 -11.07 -17.24
CA LEU A 345 -2.20 -11.21 -18.54
C LEU A 345 -1.68 -9.84 -18.95
N GLU A 346 -0.47 -9.81 -19.49
CA GLU A 346 0.16 -8.60 -20.03
C GLU A 346 0.53 -8.81 -21.48
N LEU A 347 0.16 -7.85 -22.31
CA LEU A 347 0.53 -7.78 -23.71
C LEU A 347 1.27 -6.48 -23.95
N THR A 348 2.51 -6.56 -24.42
CA THR A 348 3.30 -5.39 -24.79
C THR A 348 3.78 -5.51 -26.23
N LEU A 349 3.49 -4.50 -27.03
CA LEU A 349 4.04 -4.31 -28.36
C LEU A 349 4.97 -3.11 -28.31
N SER A 350 6.27 -3.34 -28.55
CA SER A 350 7.29 -2.30 -28.53
C SER A 350 7.88 -2.11 -29.91
N LYS A 351 7.98 -0.86 -30.34
CA LYS A 351 8.82 -0.47 -31.48
C LYS A 351 10.13 0.07 -30.93
N VAL A 352 11.17 -0.76 -30.97
CA VAL A 352 12.47 -0.47 -30.31
C VAL A 352 13.47 0.23 -31.23
N LYS A 353 13.24 0.17 -32.54
CA LYS A 353 14.09 0.78 -33.57
C LYS A 353 13.23 1.49 -34.59
N GLY A 354 13.79 2.44 -35.30
CA GLY A 354 13.13 3.20 -36.37
C GLY A 354 13.64 4.63 -36.42
N ASN A 355 13.33 5.33 -37.53
CA ASN A 355 13.87 6.66 -37.81
C ASN A 355 12.87 7.81 -37.50
N TRP A 356 11.61 7.48 -37.18
CA TRP A 356 10.53 8.51 -37.06
C TRP A 356 9.71 8.31 -35.81
N VAL A 357 9.53 7.09 -35.37
CA VAL A 357 8.71 6.76 -34.21
C VAL A 357 9.30 5.52 -33.51
N ARG A 358 9.31 5.57 -32.20
CA ARG A 358 9.57 4.45 -31.30
C ARG A 358 8.64 4.56 -30.10
N GLY A 359 8.51 3.49 -29.35
CA GLY A 359 7.65 3.49 -28.18
C GLY A 359 7.01 2.13 -27.91
N PHE A 360 5.98 2.11 -27.11
CA PHE A 360 5.27 0.87 -26.80
C PHE A 360 3.78 1.12 -26.52
N LEU A 361 3.01 0.08 -26.75
CA LEU A 361 1.65 -0.10 -26.24
C LEU A 361 1.67 -1.29 -25.29
N ASN A 362 1.26 -1.08 -24.07
CA ASN A 362 1.06 -2.13 -23.07
C ASN A 362 -0.43 -2.22 -22.71
N TYR A 363 -0.95 -3.44 -22.65
CA TYR A 363 -2.26 -3.74 -22.10
C TYR A 363 -2.12 -4.78 -21.01
N THR A 364 -2.70 -4.54 -19.86
CA THR A 364 -2.73 -5.46 -18.73
C THR A 364 -4.17 -5.73 -18.34
N TYR A 365 -4.55 -6.99 -18.33
CA TYR A 365 -5.75 -7.46 -17.66
C TYR A 365 -5.33 -8.05 -16.31
N MET A 366 -5.82 -7.51 -15.24
CA MET A 366 -5.48 -7.92 -13.88
C MET A 366 -6.75 -8.15 -13.07
N ASP A 367 -6.79 -9.27 -12.39
CA ASP A 367 -7.77 -9.66 -11.40
C ASP A 367 -7.14 -9.55 -10.02
N PHE A 368 -7.85 -8.93 -9.09
CA PHE A 368 -7.41 -8.77 -7.71
C PHE A 368 -8.50 -9.27 -6.78
N SER A 369 -8.13 -10.10 -5.81
CA SER A 369 -8.97 -10.46 -4.69
C SER A 369 -8.20 -10.39 -3.39
N SER A 370 -8.84 -9.92 -2.34
CA SER A 370 -8.30 -9.89 -0.99
C SER A 370 -9.41 -10.25 0.00
N GLY A 371 -9.05 -10.66 1.18
CA GLY A 371 -10.02 -10.98 2.22
C GLY A 371 -9.34 -11.53 3.45
N ASN A 372 -10.13 -11.77 4.48
CA ASN A 372 -9.66 -12.35 5.73
C ASN A 372 -10.09 -13.81 5.84
N PHE A 373 -9.20 -14.64 6.36
CA PHE A 373 -9.55 -15.98 6.80
C PHE A 373 -10.06 -15.93 8.24
N GLY A 374 -11.27 -16.43 8.45
CA GLY A 374 -11.87 -16.50 9.78
C GLY A 374 -12.48 -15.17 10.24
N ILE A 375 -12.74 -15.10 11.53
CA ILE A 375 -13.51 -14.06 12.18
C ILE A 375 -12.67 -12.78 12.32
N THR A 376 -13.24 -11.64 11.97
CA THR A 376 -12.62 -10.32 12.13
C THR A 376 -13.11 -9.58 13.37
N GLY A 377 -14.24 -9.98 13.94
CA GLY A 377 -14.80 -9.45 15.18
C GLY A 377 -15.19 -10.58 16.15
N VAL A 378 -14.89 -10.39 17.42
CA VAL A 378 -15.31 -11.26 18.52
C VAL A 378 -16.13 -10.39 19.46
N ILE A 379 -17.38 -10.75 19.68
CA ILE A 379 -18.32 -9.99 20.50
C ILE A 379 -18.66 -10.82 21.72
N GLN A 380 -18.54 -10.22 22.89
CA GLN A 380 -18.73 -10.95 24.16
C GLN A 380 -20.19 -11.38 24.36
N ASN A 381 -21.16 -10.56 23.94
CA ASN A 381 -22.56 -10.91 24.00
C ASN A 381 -22.96 -11.84 22.85
N PRO A 382 -23.42 -13.08 23.12
CA PRO A 382 -23.74 -14.05 22.05
C PRO A 382 -24.90 -13.63 21.13
N LEU A 383 -25.82 -12.77 21.59
CA LEU A 383 -26.92 -12.29 20.76
C LEU A 383 -26.41 -11.30 19.72
N ASP A 384 -25.57 -10.37 20.12
CA ASP A 384 -24.95 -9.38 19.25
C ASP A 384 -23.95 -10.02 18.32
N GLU A 385 -23.22 -11.04 18.79
CA GLU A 385 -22.33 -11.83 17.96
C GLU A 385 -23.10 -12.55 16.84
N ASN A 386 -24.24 -13.14 17.15
CA ASN A 386 -25.08 -13.81 16.15
C ASN A 386 -25.66 -12.81 15.13
N GLU A 387 -26.08 -11.64 15.58
CA GLU A 387 -26.54 -10.56 14.70
C GLU A 387 -25.42 -10.08 13.79
N TYR A 388 -24.22 -9.84 14.33
CA TYR A 388 -23.04 -9.48 13.55
C TYR A 388 -22.73 -10.52 12.47
N TYR A 389 -22.76 -11.81 12.78
CA TYR A 389 -22.54 -12.87 11.79
C TYR A 389 -23.62 -12.93 10.73
N ASN A 390 -24.85 -12.67 11.07
CA ASN A 390 -25.98 -12.67 10.11
C ASN A 390 -25.91 -11.47 9.16
N MET A 391 -25.45 -10.31 9.64
CA MET A 391 -25.30 -9.10 8.82
C MET A 391 -24.07 -9.14 7.92
N THR A 392 -23.08 -9.93 8.27
CA THR A 392 -21.75 -9.91 7.63
C THR A 392 -21.47 -11.15 6.79
N GLN A 393 -22.45 -11.60 6.04
CA GLN A 393 -22.47 -12.90 5.33
C GLN A 393 -21.30 -13.21 4.39
N ASP A 394 -20.51 -12.24 3.95
CA ASP A 394 -19.46 -12.45 2.93
C ASP A 394 -18.06 -12.01 3.37
N HIS A 395 -17.70 -12.19 4.66
CA HIS A 395 -16.37 -11.80 5.15
C HIS A 395 -15.22 -12.59 4.53
N TYR A 396 -15.48 -13.78 4.01
CA TYR A 396 -14.43 -14.74 3.69
C TYR A 396 -13.86 -14.61 2.27
N GLN A 397 -14.60 -14.03 1.34
CA GLN A 397 -14.13 -13.89 -0.04
C GLN A 397 -14.68 -12.64 -0.70
N THR A 398 -13.82 -11.70 -1.00
CA THR A 398 -14.16 -10.68 -1.99
C THR A 398 -14.10 -11.30 -3.38
N LYS A 399 -15.15 -11.10 -4.19
CA LYS A 399 -15.12 -11.51 -5.61
C LYS A 399 -13.91 -10.86 -6.28
N PRO A 400 -13.18 -11.59 -7.15
CA PRO A 400 -12.11 -11.01 -7.93
C PRO A 400 -12.60 -9.78 -8.69
N ILE A 401 -11.83 -8.69 -8.60
CA ILE A 401 -12.16 -7.43 -9.26
C ILE A 401 -11.21 -7.24 -10.42
N ALA A 402 -11.75 -7.26 -11.64
CA ALA A 402 -10.97 -6.99 -12.83
C ALA A 402 -10.60 -5.51 -12.90
N GLN A 403 -9.30 -5.23 -13.05
CA GLN A 403 -8.72 -3.89 -13.15
C GLN A 403 -7.84 -3.79 -14.41
N PRO A 404 -8.43 -3.86 -15.61
CA PRO A 404 -7.64 -3.70 -16.82
C PRO A 404 -7.17 -2.27 -17.02
N TYR A 405 -5.96 -2.13 -17.57
CA TYR A 405 -5.40 -0.85 -17.95
C TYR A 405 -4.52 -0.97 -19.19
N ALA A 406 -4.36 0.14 -19.89
CA ALA A 406 -3.44 0.26 -21.02
C ALA A 406 -2.57 1.51 -20.88
N ARG A 407 -1.35 1.42 -21.40
CA ARG A 407 -0.39 2.53 -21.48
C ARG A 407 0.17 2.60 -22.87
N LEU A 408 0.21 3.81 -23.40
CA LEU A 408 0.80 4.13 -24.68
C LEU A 408 1.91 5.16 -24.46
N ASN A 409 3.09 4.85 -24.96
CA ASN A 409 4.19 5.81 -25.03
C ASN A 409 4.73 5.80 -26.45
N LEU A 410 4.64 6.94 -27.14
CA LEU A 410 5.17 7.12 -28.48
C LEU A 410 6.09 8.35 -28.49
N ASP A 411 7.33 8.15 -28.90
CA ASP A 411 8.30 9.20 -29.18
C ASP A 411 8.42 9.35 -30.72
N PHE A 412 7.87 10.42 -31.24
CA PHE A 412 8.04 10.84 -32.64
C PHE A 412 9.23 11.77 -32.72
N PHE A 413 10.13 11.51 -33.62
CA PHE A 413 11.32 12.33 -33.75
C PHE A 413 11.79 12.45 -35.20
N LEU A 414 12.40 13.58 -35.50
CA LEU A 414 13.12 13.78 -36.74
C LEU A 414 14.62 13.74 -36.46
N PRO A 415 15.36 12.83 -37.13
CA PRO A 415 16.81 12.72 -36.96
C PRO A 415 17.53 14.01 -37.36
N GLU A 416 18.71 14.24 -36.81
CA GLU A 416 19.58 15.39 -37.10
C GLU A 416 19.88 15.58 -38.61
N GLN A 417 19.86 14.47 -39.34
CA GLN A 417 20.18 14.44 -40.78
C GLN A 417 19.00 14.76 -41.71
N ALA A 418 17.84 15.11 -41.13
CA ALA A 418 16.68 15.49 -41.94
C ALA A 418 17.00 16.75 -42.77
N SER A 419 16.58 16.75 -44.05
CA SER A 419 16.91 17.78 -45.05
C SER A 419 16.40 19.18 -44.68
N LEU A 420 15.45 19.30 -43.76
CA LEU A 420 14.94 20.57 -43.28
C LEU A 420 15.57 20.89 -41.92
N ARG A 421 16.59 21.73 -41.93
CA ARG A 421 17.36 22.12 -40.72
C ARG A 421 16.49 22.73 -39.60
N LEU A 422 15.35 23.31 -39.95
CA LEU A 422 14.38 23.84 -38.96
C LEU A 422 13.61 22.72 -38.24
N LEU A 423 13.42 21.57 -38.87
CA LEU A 423 12.64 20.44 -38.36
C LEU A 423 13.52 19.32 -37.80
N SER A 424 14.86 19.38 -37.94
CA SER A 424 15.76 18.40 -37.36
C SER A 424 15.80 18.50 -35.84
N ASP A 425 16.13 17.41 -35.14
CA ASP A 425 16.29 17.35 -33.68
C ASP A 425 15.05 17.80 -32.86
N TRP A 426 13.84 17.57 -33.36
CA TRP A 426 12.65 17.70 -32.56
C TRP A 426 12.11 16.35 -32.13
N HIS A 427 11.44 16.33 -30.99
CA HIS A 427 10.76 15.19 -30.43
C HIS A 427 9.35 15.59 -30.00
N MET A 428 8.42 14.68 -30.18
CA MET A 428 7.08 14.76 -29.62
C MET A 428 6.81 13.46 -28.88
N ASP A 429 6.85 13.51 -27.56
CA ASP A 429 6.48 12.41 -26.70
C ASP A 429 4.98 12.46 -26.43
N LEU A 430 4.30 11.35 -26.68
CA LEU A 430 2.87 11.16 -26.41
C LEU A 430 2.74 10.07 -25.36
N LEU A 431 2.15 10.43 -24.22
CA LEU A 431 1.86 9.54 -23.11
C LEU A 431 0.35 9.38 -22.98
N GLY A 432 -0.15 8.20 -23.26
CA GLY A 432 -1.55 7.85 -23.10
C GLY A 432 -1.74 6.83 -21.99
N GLN A 433 -2.79 6.97 -21.21
CA GLN A 433 -3.20 5.98 -20.22
C GLN A 433 -4.71 5.77 -20.30
N TRP A 434 -5.09 4.54 -20.14
CA TRP A 434 -6.45 4.11 -19.89
C TRP A 434 -6.45 3.13 -18.72
N ARG A 435 -7.43 3.25 -17.85
CA ARG A 435 -7.75 2.24 -16.84
C ARG A 435 -9.25 2.12 -16.68
N ALA A 436 -9.72 0.91 -16.47
CA ALA A 436 -11.11 0.67 -16.12
C ALA A 436 -11.47 1.39 -14.81
N GLY A 437 -12.71 1.82 -14.71
CA GLY A 437 -13.25 2.47 -13.55
C GLY A 437 -13.06 1.63 -12.28
N LYS A 438 -12.85 2.29 -11.15
CA LYS A 438 -12.78 1.64 -9.84
C LYS A 438 -14.15 1.05 -9.47
N VAL A 439 -14.13 -0.12 -8.87
CA VAL A 439 -15.31 -0.76 -8.31
C VAL A 439 -15.41 -0.35 -6.85
N PHE A 440 -16.61 -0.05 -6.39
CA PHE A 440 -16.89 0.30 -5.00
C PHE A 440 -18.27 -0.18 -4.58
N THR A 441 -18.51 -0.20 -3.28
CA THR A 441 -19.77 -0.58 -2.68
C THR A 441 -20.59 0.67 -2.40
N TRP A 442 -21.77 0.75 -2.97
CA TRP A 442 -22.74 1.78 -2.64
C TRP A 442 -23.92 1.16 -1.91
N SER A 443 -24.22 1.69 -0.73
CA SER A 443 -25.27 1.21 0.18
C SER A 443 -26.59 1.96 0.06
N GLY A 444 -26.69 2.88 -0.87
CA GLY A 444 -27.82 3.80 -0.98
C GLY A 444 -27.48 5.19 -0.43
N PRO A 445 -28.31 6.19 -0.66
CA PRO A 445 -28.13 7.50 -0.07
C PRO A 445 -28.08 7.34 1.45
N ILE A 446 -27.13 8.01 2.11
CA ILE A 446 -27.14 8.18 3.55
C ILE A 446 -28.31 9.12 3.84
N LEU A 447 -29.47 8.54 4.03
CA LEU A 447 -30.61 9.29 4.55
C LEU A 447 -30.33 9.48 6.04
N ASP A 448 -29.78 10.62 6.37
CA ASP A 448 -29.55 11.09 7.74
C ASP A 448 -30.88 11.45 8.43
N GLN A 449 -31.94 10.72 8.11
CA GLN A 449 -33.27 11.01 8.60
C GLN A 449 -33.85 9.76 9.26
N VAL A 450 -33.74 9.79 10.56
CA VAL A 450 -34.80 9.24 11.39
C VAL A 450 -36.05 10.04 11.02
N ASP A 451 -36.97 9.44 10.29
CA ASP A 451 -38.33 10.00 10.20
C ASP A 451 -38.93 9.96 11.62
N ASP A 452 -38.79 11.09 12.33
CA ASP A 452 -39.30 11.28 13.69
C ASP A 452 -40.80 10.98 13.82
N LYS A 453 -41.48 10.84 12.69
CA LYS A 453 -42.94 10.59 12.68
C LYS A 453 -43.31 9.10 12.73
N ASN A 454 -42.43 8.22 12.25
CA ASN A 454 -42.77 6.80 12.12
C ASN A 454 -41.78 5.83 12.79
N GLY A 455 -40.68 6.30 13.34
CA GLY A 455 -39.69 5.45 14.02
C GLY A 455 -39.01 4.40 13.12
N VAL A 456 -39.11 4.57 11.82
CA VAL A 456 -38.48 3.65 10.84
C VAL A 456 -37.08 4.13 10.58
N GLN A 457 -36.09 3.49 11.18
CA GLN A 457 -34.71 3.59 10.72
C GLN A 457 -34.59 2.85 9.38
N TYR A 458 -34.36 3.60 8.32
CA TYR A 458 -33.90 2.99 7.08
C TYR A 458 -32.45 2.56 7.27
N LEU A 459 -32.25 1.33 7.73
CA LEU A 459 -30.92 0.71 7.72
C LEU A 459 -30.43 0.66 6.27
N PRO A 460 -29.19 1.03 6.00
CA PRO A 460 -28.61 0.82 4.68
C PRO A 460 -28.77 -0.65 4.33
N HIS A 461 -29.29 -0.93 3.16
CA HIS A 461 -29.46 -2.32 2.69
C HIS A 461 -28.16 -3.08 2.85
N PRO A 462 -28.20 -4.37 3.30
CA PRO A 462 -27.03 -5.23 3.30
C PRO A 462 -26.49 -5.26 1.87
N THR A 463 -25.37 -4.61 1.69
CA THR A 463 -24.94 -4.21 0.38
C THR A 463 -24.23 -5.33 -0.31
N ILE A 464 -24.59 -5.55 -1.56
CA ILE A 464 -23.77 -6.33 -2.46
C ILE A 464 -22.46 -5.58 -2.62
N LYS A 465 -21.38 -6.12 -2.05
CA LYS A 465 -20.04 -5.51 -2.17
C LYS A 465 -19.66 -5.32 -3.63
N ASN A 466 -19.04 -4.18 -3.93
CA ASN A 466 -18.55 -3.85 -5.26
C ASN A 466 -19.67 -3.82 -6.33
N ASN A 467 -20.82 -3.24 -5.99
CA ASN A 467 -22.00 -3.20 -6.83
C ASN A 467 -21.97 -2.10 -7.91
N LEU A 468 -21.10 -1.11 -7.78
CA LEU A 468 -20.94 -0.03 -8.75
C LEU A 468 -19.50 0.10 -9.24
N ARG A 469 -19.35 0.70 -10.41
CA ARG A 469 -18.06 1.01 -11.03
C ARG A 469 -18.07 2.45 -11.53
N THR A 470 -17.01 3.21 -11.24
CA THR A 470 -16.83 4.56 -11.82
C THR A 470 -16.61 4.48 -13.33
N LYS A 471 -16.71 5.61 -14.03
CA LYS A 471 -16.26 5.71 -15.42
C LYS A 471 -14.78 5.36 -15.54
N ASP A 472 -14.43 4.90 -16.73
CA ASP A 472 -13.04 4.65 -17.08
C ASP A 472 -12.22 5.95 -17.04
N PHE A 473 -11.00 5.82 -16.56
CA PHE A 473 -10.04 6.91 -16.54
C PHE A 473 -9.24 6.93 -17.85
N TYR A 474 -9.10 8.11 -18.42
CA TYR A 474 -8.25 8.38 -19.58
C TYR A 474 -7.36 9.57 -19.30
N SER A 475 -6.09 9.49 -19.66
CA SER A 475 -5.20 10.64 -19.71
C SER A 475 -4.37 10.63 -20.98
N LEU A 476 -4.07 11.81 -21.46
CA LEU A 476 -3.18 12.04 -22.58
C LEU A 476 -2.30 13.24 -22.26
N ASP A 477 -0.99 13.07 -22.35
CA ASP A 477 -0.02 14.14 -22.16
C ASP A 477 0.92 14.20 -23.36
N LEU A 478 1.33 15.39 -23.72
CA LEU A 478 2.21 15.68 -24.84
C LEU A 478 3.41 16.49 -24.36
N ARG A 479 4.59 16.10 -24.79
CA ARG A 479 5.78 16.93 -24.67
C ARG A 479 6.37 17.18 -26.04
N PHE A 480 6.49 18.43 -26.41
CA PHE A 480 7.25 18.84 -27.58
C PHE A 480 8.61 19.35 -27.14
N SER A 481 9.67 18.86 -27.73
CA SER A 481 11.00 19.37 -27.45
C SER A 481 11.84 19.55 -28.73
N LYS A 482 12.67 20.58 -28.69
CA LYS A 482 13.59 20.92 -29.78
C LYS A 482 14.96 21.23 -29.24
N LYS A 483 15.97 20.58 -29.79
CA LYS A 483 17.36 20.83 -29.46
C LYS A 483 18.01 21.74 -30.51
N PHE A 484 18.64 22.79 -30.03
CA PHE A 484 19.41 23.74 -30.85
C PHE A 484 20.89 23.59 -30.50
N LYS A 485 21.72 23.33 -31.49
CA LYS A 485 23.18 23.34 -31.34
C LYS A 485 23.69 24.75 -31.58
N THR A 486 24.34 25.31 -30.58
CA THR A 486 24.96 26.64 -30.63
C THR A 486 26.50 26.51 -30.57
N ARG A 487 27.21 27.59 -30.85
CA ARG A 487 28.67 27.64 -30.77
C ARG A 487 29.19 27.38 -29.34
N PHE A 488 28.38 27.65 -28.32
CA PHE A 488 28.75 27.56 -26.91
C PHE A 488 28.18 26.30 -26.21
N GLY A 489 27.39 25.47 -26.92
CA GLY A 489 26.74 24.30 -26.33
C GLY A 489 25.44 23.95 -27.01
N ALA A 490 24.62 23.14 -26.36
CA ALA A 490 23.29 22.78 -26.85
C ALA A 490 22.22 23.33 -25.91
N VAL A 491 21.18 23.96 -26.47
CA VAL A 491 20.01 24.43 -25.77
C VAL A 491 18.81 23.57 -26.18
N GLN A 492 18.08 23.04 -25.23
CA GLN A 492 16.85 22.33 -25.48
C GLN A 492 15.68 23.16 -24.93
N LEU A 493 14.72 23.43 -25.80
CA LEU A 493 13.42 24.00 -25.42
C LEU A 493 12.40 22.89 -25.40
N PHE A 494 11.48 22.93 -24.44
CA PHE A 494 10.38 21.98 -24.36
C PHE A 494 9.09 22.68 -23.92
N ILE A 495 7.97 22.10 -24.33
CA ILE A 495 6.62 22.51 -23.96
C ILE A 495 5.90 21.24 -23.52
N ASP A 496 5.39 21.24 -22.29
CA ASP A 496 4.54 20.19 -21.74
C ASP A 496 3.08 20.63 -21.84
N VAL A 497 2.26 19.78 -22.40
CA VAL A 497 0.82 19.96 -22.49
C VAL A 497 0.16 18.79 -21.80
N THR A 498 -0.37 19.01 -20.63
CA THR A 498 -1.11 17.99 -19.87
C THR A 498 -2.58 18.05 -20.28
N ASN A 499 -3.17 16.87 -20.42
CA ASN A 499 -4.58 16.71 -20.76
C ASN A 499 -5.07 17.60 -21.93
N PRO A 500 -4.45 17.56 -23.13
CA PRO A 500 -4.79 18.42 -24.28
C PRO A 500 -6.23 18.21 -24.78
N LEU A 501 -6.84 17.06 -24.46
CA LEU A 501 -8.21 16.74 -24.86
C LEU A 501 -9.25 17.17 -23.82
N ASN A 502 -8.83 17.82 -22.73
CA ASN A 502 -9.70 18.21 -21.62
C ASN A 502 -10.59 17.04 -21.12
N LEU A 503 -9.96 15.87 -20.98
CA LEU A 503 -10.64 14.67 -20.51
C LEU A 503 -11.00 14.87 -19.03
N LYS A 504 -12.26 14.69 -18.73
CA LYS A 504 -12.76 14.78 -17.36
C LYS A 504 -12.78 13.40 -16.73
N PHE A 505 -12.34 13.31 -15.50
CA PHE A 505 -12.43 12.09 -14.70
C PHE A 505 -12.91 12.43 -13.30
N MET A 506 -13.54 11.47 -12.68
CA MET A 506 -14.04 11.57 -11.32
C MET A 506 -12.94 11.14 -10.36
N TYR A 507 -12.56 12.02 -9.44
CA TYR A 507 -11.51 11.78 -8.44
C TYR A 507 -12.12 11.45 -7.07
N PHE A 508 -13.24 10.78 -6.98
CA PHE A 508 -13.82 10.44 -5.69
C PHE A 508 -13.42 9.02 -5.27
N GLU A 509 -12.77 8.92 -4.13
CA GLU A 509 -12.60 7.63 -3.45
C GLU A 509 -13.86 7.23 -2.67
N HIS A 510 -14.62 8.22 -2.18
CA HIS A 510 -15.91 8.04 -1.52
C HIS A 510 -16.88 9.13 -2.01
N PRO A 511 -17.72 8.84 -2.98
CA PRO A 511 -18.61 9.84 -3.57
C PRO A 511 -19.66 10.42 -2.61
N PHE A 512 -19.80 9.91 -1.39
CA PHE A 512 -20.90 10.26 -0.49
C PHE A 512 -20.50 10.51 0.97
N VAL A 513 -19.21 10.69 1.28
CA VAL A 513 -18.75 10.85 2.66
C VAL A 513 -18.63 12.30 3.10
N THR A 514 -18.70 13.24 2.22
CA THR A 514 -18.71 14.64 2.64
C THR A 514 -20.13 15.04 3.02
N ALA A 515 -20.38 15.15 4.31
CA ALA A 515 -21.45 15.97 4.85
C ALA A 515 -21.22 17.46 4.49
N GLY A 516 -20.85 17.73 3.24
CA GLY A 516 -20.64 19.05 2.67
C GLY A 516 -21.90 19.48 1.95
N GLU A 517 -22.14 20.72 1.92
CA GLU A 517 -23.27 21.56 1.60
C GLU A 517 -24.26 21.13 0.49
N ASN A 518 -23.97 20.09 -0.30
CA ASN A 518 -24.95 19.58 -1.28
C ASN A 518 -24.73 18.11 -1.68
N PRO A 519 -25.07 17.13 -0.82
CA PRO A 519 -24.91 15.70 -1.13
C PRO A 519 -25.71 15.26 -2.36
N LEU A 520 -26.76 16.01 -2.72
CA LEU A 520 -27.58 15.75 -3.90
C LEU A 520 -26.85 16.14 -5.20
N SER A 521 -26.09 17.24 -5.18
CA SER A 521 -25.30 17.68 -6.34
C SER A 521 -24.21 16.64 -6.67
N ASP A 522 -23.50 16.19 -5.64
CA ASP A 522 -22.43 15.19 -5.78
C ASP A 522 -23.00 13.85 -6.26
N TYR A 523 -24.16 13.45 -5.74
CA TYR A 523 -24.87 12.27 -6.20
C TYR A 523 -25.29 12.39 -7.67
N ASN A 524 -25.88 13.50 -8.07
CA ASN A 524 -26.31 13.73 -9.46
C ASN A 524 -25.09 13.75 -10.42
N GLU A 525 -23.99 14.38 -10.04
CA GLU A 525 -22.76 14.38 -10.82
C GLU A 525 -22.21 12.96 -10.93
N TYR A 526 -22.20 12.20 -9.84
CA TYR A 526 -21.80 10.81 -9.84
C TYR A 526 -22.69 9.95 -10.75
N MET A 527 -24.01 10.05 -10.62
CA MET A 527 -24.97 9.31 -11.45
C MET A 527 -24.84 9.67 -12.93
N THR A 528 -24.64 10.94 -13.25
CA THR A 528 -24.32 11.38 -14.60
C THR A 528 -23.01 10.78 -15.10
N SER A 529 -22.02 10.64 -14.21
CA SER A 529 -20.74 10.01 -14.52
C SER A 529 -20.87 8.53 -14.89
N LEU A 530 -21.84 7.81 -14.36
CA LEU A 530 -22.10 6.39 -14.64
C LEU A 530 -22.84 6.16 -15.96
N HIS A 531 -23.28 7.19 -16.66
CA HIS A 531 -24.19 7.09 -17.82
C HIS A 531 -25.52 6.38 -17.54
N LEU A 532 -25.91 6.30 -16.30
CA LEU A 532 -27.23 5.80 -15.94
C LEU A 532 -28.25 6.93 -16.12
N PRO A 533 -29.38 6.67 -16.77
CA PRO A 533 -30.44 7.66 -16.84
C PRO A 533 -30.97 7.91 -15.42
N LEU A 534 -31.14 9.18 -15.05
CA LEU A 534 -31.73 9.56 -13.77
C LEU A 534 -33.10 8.90 -13.54
N SER A 535 -33.83 8.61 -14.63
CA SER A 535 -35.10 7.85 -14.62
C SER A 535 -34.97 6.42 -14.11
N ALA A 536 -33.77 5.85 -14.01
CA ALA A 536 -33.58 4.54 -13.38
C ALA A 536 -33.82 4.58 -11.85
N PHE A 537 -34.03 5.76 -11.29
CA PHE A 537 -34.25 6.03 -9.88
C PHE A 537 -35.53 6.86 -9.64
N ASP A 538 -36.50 6.76 -10.57
CA ASP A 538 -37.78 7.50 -10.48
C ASP A 538 -38.59 7.23 -9.21
N ASP A 539 -38.25 6.19 -8.45
CA ASP A 539 -38.87 5.87 -7.17
C ASP A 539 -38.19 6.54 -5.96
N VAL A 540 -37.09 7.30 -6.18
CA VAL A 540 -36.42 8.04 -5.11
C VAL A 540 -36.90 9.49 -5.20
N GLU A 541 -37.79 9.89 -4.30
CA GLU A 541 -38.15 11.31 -4.13
C GLU A 541 -36.91 12.08 -3.66
N PHE A 542 -36.26 12.79 -4.57
CA PHE A 542 -35.23 13.76 -4.22
C PHE A 542 -35.90 15.01 -3.69
N TYR A 543 -35.73 15.28 -2.42
CA TYR A 543 -36.19 16.55 -1.85
C TYR A 543 -35.25 17.66 -2.33
N ASP A 544 -35.83 18.59 -3.12
CA ASP A 544 -35.21 19.90 -3.36
C ASP A 544 -35.15 20.64 -2.02
N TYR A 545 -33.96 20.80 -1.48
CA TYR A 545 -33.75 21.73 -0.39
C TYR A 545 -33.64 23.14 -0.99
N PRO A 546 -34.39 24.12 -0.42
CA PRO A 546 -34.40 25.49 -0.91
C PRO A 546 -33.06 26.22 -0.75
#